data_b1dc4d72f40b7996df8ccf7c1e106b9c
#
_entry.id   b1dc4d72f40b7996df8ccf7c1e106b9c
#
_cell.length_a   1.000
_cell.length_b   1.000
_cell.length_c   1.000
_cell.angle_alpha   90.00
_cell.angle_beta   90.00
_cell.angle_gamma   90.00
#
_symmetry.space_group_name_H-M   'P 1'
#
loop_
_entity.id
_entity.type
_entity.pdbx_description
1 polymer ?
#
loop_
_entity_poly.entity_id
_entity_poly.type
_entity_poly.pdbx_seq_one_letter_code
_entity_poly.pdbx_strand_id
1 'polypeptide(L)' 'IREKYTPASSTDACSQGQMAWDEEYVYVCVTENKWKRTEISTW' A
#
# COMPACT_ATOMS: atom_id res chain seq x y z
N ILE A 1 -4.52 3.68 -8.56
CA ILE A 1 -5.00 2.86 -7.43
C ILE A 1 -6.18 2.06 -7.90
N ARG A 2 -6.09 0.76 -7.84
CA ARG A 2 -7.10 -0.10 -8.45
C ARG A 2 -7.96 -0.84 -7.45
N GLU A 3 -7.36 -1.41 -6.43
CA GLU A 3 -8.05 -2.31 -5.55
C GLU A 3 -7.88 -1.90 -4.10
N LYS A 4 -8.94 -2.11 -3.34
CA LYS A 4 -8.85 -1.97 -1.91
C LYS A 4 -8.11 -3.18 -1.38
N TYR A 5 -6.91 -2.96 -0.86
CA TYR A 5 -6.07 -4.06 -0.40
C TYR A 5 -5.19 -3.58 0.74
N THR A 6 -5.16 -4.34 1.80
CA THR A 6 -4.33 -4.03 2.95
C THR A 6 -3.22 -5.08 3.02
N PRO A 7 -1.97 -4.71 2.75
CA PRO A 7 -0.86 -5.65 2.91
C PRO A 7 -0.80 -6.17 4.34
N ALA A 8 -0.49 -7.45 4.48
CA ALA A 8 -0.40 -8.06 5.80
C ALA A 8 0.77 -7.48 6.60
N SER A 9 1.82 -7.04 5.93
CA SER A 9 2.96 -6.41 6.57
C SER A 9 3.71 -5.57 5.54
N SER A 10 4.69 -4.81 6.00
CA SER A 10 5.49 -3.99 5.09
C SER A 10 6.35 -4.83 4.14
N THR A 11 6.48 -6.12 4.41
CA THR A 11 7.26 -7.03 3.56
C THR A 11 6.39 -8.00 2.77
N ASP A 12 5.07 -7.75 2.72
CA ASP A 12 4.17 -8.58 1.94
C ASP A 12 4.58 -8.54 0.46
N ALA A 13 4.30 -9.63 -0.25
CA ALA A 13 4.74 -9.75 -1.64
C ALA A 13 4.15 -8.65 -2.51
N CYS A 14 4.99 -7.98 -3.28
CA CYS A 14 4.55 -6.95 -4.22
C CYS A 14 5.62 -6.70 -5.28
N SER A 15 5.22 -6.01 -6.33
CA SER A 15 6.13 -5.56 -7.37
C SER A 15 6.32 -4.05 -7.27
N GLN A 16 7.51 -3.57 -7.58
CA GLN A 16 7.80 -2.14 -7.54
C GLN A 16 6.78 -1.37 -8.38
N GLY A 17 6.26 -0.30 -7.80
CA GLY A 17 5.27 0.53 -8.47
C GLY A 17 3.83 0.11 -8.24
N GLN A 18 3.61 -1.02 -7.59
CA GLN A 18 2.28 -1.46 -7.26
C GLN A 18 1.67 -0.56 -6.19
N MET A 19 0.39 -0.29 -6.30
CA MET A 19 -0.31 0.57 -5.33
C MET A 19 -1.56 -0.13 -4.82
N ALA A 20 -1.90 0.17 -3.58
CA ALA A 20 -3.10 -0.34 -2.94
C ALA A 20 -3.63 0.71 -1.98
N TRP A 21 -4.83 0.51 -1.44
CA TRP A 21 -5.43 1.46 -0.51
C TRP A 21 -6.43 0.74 0.39
N ASP A 22 -6.68 1.33 1.53
CA ASP A 22 -7.81 0.92 2.36
C ASP A 22 -8.45 2.19 2.93
N GLU A 23 -9.31 2.04 3.93
CA GLU A 23 -10.08 3.16 4.44
C GLU A 23 -9.24 4.18 5.22
N GLU A 24 -8.03 3.81 5.64
CA GLU A 24 -7.19 4.66 6.47
C GLU A 24 -5.85 4.98 5.86
N TYR A 25 -5.36 4.18 4.90
CA TYR A 25 -4.01 4.34 4.36
C TYR A 25 -3.98 4.12 2.86
N VAL A 26 -2.99 4.74 2.24
CA VAL A 26 -2.59 4.43 0.86
C VAL A 26 -1.24 3.75 0.93
N TYR A 27 -1.07 2.67 0.20
CA TYR A 27 0.13 1.86 0.20
C TYR A 27 0.82 1.91 -1.14
N VAL A 28 2.14 2.00 -1.14
CA VAL A 28 2.94 1.98 -2.36
C VAL A 28 4.06 0.97 -2.19
N CYS A 29 4.21 0.09 -3.17
CA CYS A 29 5.33 -0.84 -3.19
C CYS A 29 6.52 -0.13 -3.82
N VAL A 30 7.51 0.22 -3.01
CA VAL A 30 8.65 1.01 -3.48
C VAL A 30 9.76 0.15 -4.07
N THR A 31 9.85 -1.09 -3.61
CA THR A 31 10.73 -2.10 -4.20
C THR A 31 10.04 -3.43 -4.03
N GLU A 32 10.57 -4.45 -4.69
CA GLU A 32 9.99 -5.78 -4.59
C GLU A 32 9.86 -6.19 -3.14
N ASN A 33 8.67 -6.64 -2.76
CA ASN A 33 8.36 -7.11 -1.40
C ASN A 33 8.59 -6.06 -0.31
N LYS A 34 8.43 -4.77 -0.64
CA LYS A 34 8.55 -3.73 0.38
C LYS A 34 7.48 -2.66 0.17
N TRP A 35 6.57 -2.57 1.12
CA TRP A 35 5.50 -1.59 1.11
C TRP A 35 5.82 -0.40 2.00
N LYS A 36 5.43 0.77 1.55
CA LYS A 36 5.35 1.96 2.39
C LYS A 36 3.91 2.45 2.37
N ARG A 37 3.52 3.16 3.40
CA ARG A 37 2.13 3.63 3.50
C ARG A 37 2.10 5.05 4.04
N THR A 38 1.00 5.73 3.76
CA THR A 38 0.72 7.03 4.35
C THR A 38 -0.72 7.05 4.82
N GLU A 39 -0.94 7.67 5.97
CA GLU A 39 -2.27 7.82 6.50
C GLU A 39 -3.05 8.86 5.71
N ILE A 40 -4.33 8.60 5.47
CA ILE A 40 -5.21 9.54 4.80
C ILE A 40 -6.32 9.92 5.76
N SER A 41 -6.86 11.12 5.60
CA SER A 41 -7.93 11.59 6.46
C SER A 41 -8.99 12.36 5.67
N THR A 42 -10.18 12.38 6.21
CA THR A 42 -11.26 13.20 5.68
C THR A 42 -11.06 14.63 6.12
N TRP A 43 -11.30 15.56 5.21
CA TRP A 43 -11.17 16.99 5.53
C TRP A 43 -12.30 17.80 4.94
#